data_6806197626063dd9f7d50ab96376e9ed
#
_entry.id   6806197626063dd9f7d50ab96376e9ed
#
_cell.length_a   1.000
_cell.length_b   1.000
_cell.length_c   1.000
_cell.angle_alpha   90.00
_cell.angle_beta   90.00
_cell.angle_gamma   90.00
#
_symmetry.space_group_name_H-M   'P 1'
#
loop_
_entity.id
_entity.type
_entity.pdbx_description
1 polymer ?
#
loop_
_entity_poly.entity_id
_entity_poly.type
_entity_poly.pdbx_seq_one_letter_code
_entity_poly.pdbx_strand_id
1 'polypeptide(L)'
;MVPPSPMHLSVIVAAYNEALVIEKNIERIVNELNSRPEIRWELICVDDGSLDNTGELIKKAAKTDSRIHTIHHRRNFGQGRALRNGFDVCRGEVIITLDADLSYHTDNIYKLYDTLFATKADIVLASAYMKGGSVKNVPLHRFVLSRSSNIYLGRITGQKISTSTCVVRAYQREVLDSLILTSDGMDLQIEILVKASNMGFRIHEIPATLQWENEKVAKAKKKGRSSKMNILRTIYSYSLLGWLHRPATAFLLLSLLLIIPGIYMAITIIIVTIQLFKQNTGLGLGSALQVTLKETVSMHSQNITFAGIFLGFGI
;
A
#
# COMPACT_ATOMS: atom_id res chain seq x y z
N MET A 1 -33.27 27.27 18.48
CA MET A 1 -32.53 26.03 18.67
C MET A 1 -31.05 26.31 18.38
N VAL A 2 -30.18 26.11 19.37
CA VAL A 2 -28.72 26.15 19.11
C VAL A 2 -28.42 25.00 18.18
N PRO A 3 -27.74 25.20 17.04
CA PRO A 3 -27.34 24.06 16.20
C PRO A 3 -26.53 23.09 17.06
N PRO A 4 -26.72 21.77 16.92
CA PRO A 4 -25.92 20.83 17.67
C PRO A 4 -24.45 21.13 17.36
N SER A 5 -23.62 21.23 18.42
CA SER A 5 -22.19 21.44 18.25
C SER A 5 -21.62 20.38 17.31
N PRO A 6 -20.69 20.75 16.41
CA PRO A 6 -20.22 19.84 15.37
C PRO A 6 -19.66 18.54 15.97
N MET A 7 -19.80 17.41 15.24
CA MET A 7 -19.16 16.14 15.58
C MET A 7 -17.66 16.30 15.36
N HIS A 8 -16.83 16.07 16.38
CA HIS A 8 -15.40 16.31 16.29
C HIS A 8 -14.67 15.14 15.63
N LEU A 9 -15.07 13.90 15.96
CA LEU A 9 -14.35 12.70 15.57
C LEU A 9 -15.27 11.60 15.06
N SER A 10 -15.01 11.07 13.87
CA SER A 10 -15.57 9.81 13.39
C SER A 10 -14.49 8.74 13.34
N VAL A 11 -14.73 7.60 13.97
CA VAL A 11 -13.86 6.43 13.85
C VAL A 11 -14.54 5.40 12.96
N ILE A 12 -13.84 4.89 11.96
CA ILE A 12 -14.36 3.92 10.99
C ILE A 12 -13.58 2.62 11.11
N VAL A 13 -14.31 1.52 11.28
CA VAL A 13 -13.78 0.16 11.37
C VAL A 13 -14.41 -0.70 10.30
N ALA A 14 -13.60 -1.18 9.34
CA ALA A 14 -14.03 -2.17 8.35
C ALA A 14 -13.74 -3.58 8.88
N ALA A 15 -14.76 -4.43 8.94
CA ALA A 15 -14.68 -5.79 9.47
C ALA A 15 -15.15 -6.84 8.45
N TYR A 16 -14.44 -7.97 8.38
CA TYR A 16 -14.84 -9.13 7.58
C TYR A 16 -14.40 -10.43 8.26
N ASN A 17 -15.37 -11.24 8.72
CA ASN A 17 -15.14 -12.49 9.45
C ASN A 17 -14.23 -12.30 10.67
N GLU A 18 -14.62 -11.38 11.56
CA GLU A 18 -13.89 -11.01 12.79
C GLU A 18 -14.70 -11.35 14.07
N ALA A 19 -15.68 -12.27 13.99
CA ALA A 19 -16.57 -12.60 15.12
C ALA A 19 -15.83 -12.95 16.42
N LEU A 20 -14.61 -13.50 16.34
CA LEU A 20 -13.82 -13.88 17.52
C LEU A 20 -13.32 -12.70 18.35
N VAL A 21 -13.22 -11.52 17.75
CA VAL A 21 -12.55 -10.36 18.39
C VAL A 21 -13.36 -9.08 18.34
N ILE A 22 -14.33 -8.97 17.41
CA ILE A 22 -14.99 -7.70 17.09
C ILE A 22 -15.70 -7.08 18.30
N GLU A 23 -16.43 -7.87 19.11
CA GLU A 23 -17.19 -7.38 20.27
C GLU A 23 -16.23 -6.73 21.29
N LYS A 24 -15.18 -7.45 21.68
CA LYS A 24 -14.15 -6.96 22.59
C LYS A 24 -13.39 -5.76 22.04
N ASN A 25 -13.16 -5.74 20.74
CA ASN A 25 -12.42 -4.66 20.11
C ASN A 25 -13.26 -3.38 19.98
N ILE A 26 -14.57 -3.50 19.72
CA ILE A 26 -15.50 -2.36 19.79
C ILE A 26 -15.49 -1.77 21.20
N GLU A 27 -15.59 -2.61 22.25
CA GLU A 27 -15.52 -2.16 23.64
C GLU A 27 -14.22 -1.40 23.93
N ARG A 28 -13.06 -1.89 23.47
CA ARG A 28 -11.78 -1.22 23.65
C ARG A 28 -11.74 0.14 22.93
N ILE A 29 -12.29 0.22 21.72
CA ILE A 29 -12.38 1.48 20.97
C ILE A 29 -13.27 2.46 21.73
N VAL A 30 -14.44 2.04 22.18
CA VAL A 30 -15.38 2.88 22.94
C VAL A 30 -14.75 3.37 24.24
N ASN A 31 -14.04 2.52 24.97
CA ASN A 31 -13.34 2.89 26.20
C ASN A 31 -12.26 3.95 25.93
N GLU A 32 -11.49 3.80 24.84
CA GLU A 32 -10.52 4.82 24.43
C GLU A 32 -11.22 6.13 24.07
N LEU A 33 -12.29 6.08 23.27
CA LEU A 33 -13.04 7.26 22.86
C LEU A 33 -13.68 8.00 24.06
N ASN A 34 -14.11 7.27 25.07
CA ASN A 34 -14.65 7.85 26.30
C ASN A 34 -13.57 8.43 27.23
N SER A 35 -12.28 8.18 26.99
CA SER A 35 -11.20 8.74 27.81
C SER A 35 -11.06 10.26 27.68
N ARG A 36 -11.64 10.86 26.61
CA ARG A 36 -11.69 12.31 26.35
C ARG A 36 -13.13 12.77 26.17
N PRO A 37 -13.86 13.03 27.26
CA PRO A 37 -15.28 13.40 27.21
C PRO A 37 -15.56 14.73 26.51
N GLU A 38 -14.56 15.60 26.38
CA GLU A 38 -14.65 16.88 25.64
C GLU A 38 -14.73 16.69 24.11
N ILE A 39 -14.33 15.51 23.58
CA ILE A 39 -14.38 15.20 22.16
C ILE A 39 -15.66 14.43 21.85
N ARG A 40 -16.57 15.02 21.10
CA ARG A 40 -17.76 14.33 20.60
C ARG A 40 -17.37 13.40 19.48
N TRP A 41 -17.70 12.13 19.63
CA TRP A 41 -17.32 11.09 18.70
C TRP A 41 -18.49 10.22 18.23
N GLU A 42 -18.30 9.60 17.08
CA GLU A 42 -19.10 8.47 16.58
C GLU A 42 -18.19 7.34 16.12
N LEU A 43 -18.68 6.12 16.18
CA LEU A 43 -18.01 4.92 15.70
C LEU A 43 -18.83 4.28 14.59
N ILE A 44 -18.26 4.13 13.41
CA ILE A 44 -18.91 3.54 12.24
C ILE A 44 -18.27 2.18 11.98
N CYS A 45 -19.01 1.10 12.23
CA CYS A 45 -18.59 -0.26 11.97
C CYS A 45 -19.20 -0.74 10.66
N VAL A 46 -18.35 -1.06 9.69
CA VAL A 46 -18.76 -1.56 8.37
C VAL A 46 -18.48 -3.04 8.28
N ASP A 47 -19.51 -3.86 8.28
CA ASP A 47 -19.43 -5.30 8.02
C ASP A 47 -19.41 -5.53 6.51
N ASP A 48 -18.28 -5.95 5.98
CA ASP A 48 -18.08 -6.17 4.54
C ASP A 48 -18.60 -7.54 4.09
N GLY A 49 -19.83 -7.87 4.47
CA GLY A 49 -20.53 -9.10 4.07
C GLY A 49 -19.94 -10.34 4.70
N SER A 50 -19.72 -10.31 6.01
CA SER A 50 -19.21 -11.46 6.78
C SER A 50 -20.12 -12.67 6.67
N LEU A 51 -19.51 -13.86 6.69
CA LEU A 51 -20.19 -15.15 6.67
C LEU A 51 -20.32 -15.75 8.07
N ASP A 52 -19.69 -15.12 9.07
CA ASP A 52 -19.78 -15.49 10.49
C ASP A 52 -20.66 -14.50 11.27
N ASN A 53 -20.67 -14.60 12.59
CA ASN A 53 -21.50 -13.73 13.43
C ASN A 53 -21.00 -12.28 13.57
N THR A 54 -20.03 -11.83 12.80
CA THR A 54 -19.46 -10.47 12.90
C THR A 54 -20.55 -9.41 12.81
N GLY A 55 -21.41 -9.48 11.79
CA GLY A 55 -22.47 -8.50 11.58
C GLY A 55 -23.48 -8.43 12.73
N GLU A 56 -23.85 -9.57 13.31
CA GLU A 56 -24.78 -9.59 14.45
C GLU A 56 -24.14 -9.01 15.73
N LEU A 57 -22.86 -9.27 15.95
CA LEU A 57 -22.13 -8.69 17.09
C LEU A 57 -21.99 -7.16 16.96
N ILE A 58 -21.72 -6.65 15.76
CA ILE A 58 -21.71 -5.20 15.49
C ILE A 58 -23.09 -4.59 15.75
N LYS A 59 -24.17 -5.21 15.24
CA LYS A 59 -25.55 -4.74 15.49
C LYS A 59 -25.89 -4.73 16.98
N LYS A 60 -25.44 -5.73 17.73
CA LYS A 60 -25.62 -5.79 19.18
C LYS A 60 -24.94 -4.60 19.87
N ALA A 61 -23.69 -4.28 19.51
CA ALA A 61 -22.98 -3.14 20.05
C ALA A 61 -23.70 -1.80 19.73
N ALA A 62 -24.22 -1.62 18.53
CA ALA A 62 -24.95 -0.42 18.14
C ALA A 62 -26.30 -0.25 18.89
N LYS A 63 -26.88 -1.32 19.39
CA LYS A 63 -28.08 -1.23 20.23
C LYS A 63 -27.77 -0.75 21.65
N THR A 64 -26.53 -0.92 22.12
CA THR A 64 -26.13 -0.51 23.48
C THR A 64 -25.62 0.94 23.56
N ASP A 65 -25.14 1.49 22.44
CA ASP A 65 -24.65 2.86 22.38
C ASP A 65 -25.09 3.52 21.04
N SER A 66 -25.88 4.57 21.12
CA SER A 66 -26.42 5.29 19.96
C SER A 66 -25.36 6.02 19.12
N ARG A 67 -24.14 6.15 19.63
CA ARG A 67 -22.99 6.71 18.91
C ARG A 67 -22.30 5.70 17.97
N ILE A 68 -22.70 4.41 18.06
CA ILE A 68 -22.21 3.34 17.20
C ILE A 68 -23.18 3.17 16.03
N HIS A 69 -22.69 3.39 14.83
CA HIS A 69 -23.44 3.22 13.59
C HIS A 69 -22.96 1.98 12.85
N THR A 70 -23.85 1.32 12.12
CA THR A 70 -23.53 0.08 11.41
C THR A 70 -23.90 0.15 9.93
N ILE A 71 -23.01 -0.35 9.08
CA ILE A 71 -23.28 -0.59 7.68
C ILE A 71 -23.02 -2.07 7.39
N HIS A 72 -23.93 -2.70 6.64
CA HIS A 72 -23.81 -4.11 6.28
C HIS A 72 -23.85 -4.28 4.76
N HIS A 73 -22.81 -4.88 4.21
CA HIS A 73 -22.77 -5.26 2.81
C HIS A 73 -23.44 -6.63 2.61
N ARG A 74 -24.10 -6.80 1.47
CA ARG A 74 -24.72 -8.10 1.10
C ARG A 74 -23.68 -9.19 0.80
N ARG A 75 -22.44 -8.81 0.45
CA ARG A 75 -21.30 -9.69 0.16
C ARG A 75 -20.01 -8.91 0.41
N ASN A 76 -18.89 -9.63 0.41
CA ASN A 76 -17.58 -8.98 0.48
C ASN A 76 -17.29 -8.19 -0.81
N PHE A 77 -17.11 -6.88 -0.67
CA PHE A 77 -16.71 -5.96 -1.72
C PHE A 77 -15.24 -5.53 -1.60
N GLY A 78 -14.62 -5.77 -0.45
CA GLY A 78 -13.25 -5.39 -0.13
C GLY A 78 -13.15 -4.22 0.86
N GLN A 79 -12.03 -4.19 1.58
CA GLN A 79 -11.79 -3.23 2.66
C GLN A 79 -11.91 -1.77 2.18
N GLY A 80 -11.44 -1.47 0.96
CA GLY A 80 -11.53 -0.13 0.39
C GLY A 80 -12.98 0.32 0.22
N ARG A 81 -13.85 -0.54 -0.30
CA ARG A 81 -15.28 -0.23 -0.43
C ARG A 81 -15.93 -0.02 0.94
N ALA A 82 -15.59 -0.86 1.92
CA ALA A 82 -16.13 -0.71 3.26
C ALA A 82 -15.72 0.63 3.89
N LEU A 83 -14.47 1.03 3.76
CA LEU A 83 -13.99 2.32 4.25
C LEU A 83 -14.66 3.49 3.52
N ARG A 84 -14.79 3.44 2.19
CA ARG A 84 -15.47 4.48 1.41
C ARG A 84 -16.91 4.67 1.87
N ASN A 85 -17.66 3.58 2.04
CA ASN A 85 -19.03 3.67 2.56
C ASN A 85 -19.07 4.23 3.99
N GLY A 86 -18.04 4.00 4.79
CA GLY A 86 -17.87 4.66 6.09
C GLY A 86 -17.61 6.17 5.94
N PHE A 87 -16.77 6.58 4.98
CA PHE A 87 -16.51 7.99 4.68
C PHE A 87 -17.78 8.73 4.23
N ASP A 88 -18.62 8.07 3.44
CA ASP A 88 -19.85 8.67 2.90
C ASP A 88 -20.88 9.05 4.00
N VAL A 89 -20.85 8.37 5.15
CA VAL A 89 -21.86 8.58 6.23
C VAL A 89 -21.28 9.26 7.46
N CYS A 90 -19.96 9.36 7.60
CA CYS A 90 -19.33 9.95 8.78
C CYS A 90 -19.57 11.47 8.85
N ARG A 91 -19.62 12.03 10.07
CA ARG A 91 -19.99 13.44 10.31
C ARG A 91 -18.90 14.24 11.02
N GLY A 92 -17.85 13.57 11.51
CA GLY A 92 -16.75 14.21 12.25
C GLY A 92 -15.89 15.09 11.36
N GLU A 93 -15.32 16.14 11.92
CA GLU A 93 -14.31 17.00 11.27
C GLU A 93 -12.99 16.26 11.07
N VAL A 94 -12.67 15.34 11.98
CA VAL A 94 -11.55 14.41 11.88
C VAL A 94 -12.10 13.00 11.70
N ILE A 95 -11.56 12.28 10.74
CA ILE A 95 -11.91 10.89 10.46
C ILE A 95 -10.72 10.00 10.77
N ILE A 96 -10.90 8.96 11.59
CA ILE A 96 -9.86 7.98 11.88
C ILE A 96 -10.31 6.60 11.41
N THR A 97 -9.46 5.92 10.65
CA THR A 97 -9.69 4.54 10.23
C THR A 97 -8.86 3.59 11.09
N LEU A 98 -9.45 2.44 11.45
CA LEU A 98 -8.80 1.39 12.24
C LEU A 98 -9.04 0.02 11.61
N ASP A 99 -8.11 -0.91 11.87
CA ASP A 99 -8.32 -2.33 11.58
C ASP A 99 -9.21 -2.97 12.65
N ALA A 100 -10.14 -3.84 12.25
CA ALA A 100 -11.07 -4.50 13.17
C ALA A 100 -10.38 -5.43 14.19
N ASP A 101 -9.17 -5.91 13.88
CA ASP A 101 -8.38 -6.77 14.75
C ASP A 101 -7.50 -6.00 15.74
N LEU A 102 -7.49 -4.67 15.66
CA LEU A 102 -6.66 -3.78 16.49
C LEU A 102 -5.18 -4.19 16.49
N SER A 103 -4.65 -4.55 15.33
CA SER A 103 -3.23 -4.83 15.15
C SER A 103 -2.35 -3.62 15.51
N TYR A 104 -2.90 -2.42 15.48
CA TYR A 104 -2.41 -1.22 16.16
C TYR A 104 -3.30 -0.92 17.37
N HIS A 105 -2.68 -0.59 18.50
CA HIS A 105 -3.38 -0.34 19.75
C HIS A 105 -4.28 0.91 19.66
N THR A 106 -5.38 0.92 20.44
CA THR A 106 -6.40 2.00 20.42
C THR A 106 -5.86 3.36 20.85
N ASP A 107 -4.80 3.42 21.67
CA ASP A 107 -4.12 4.67 22.06
C ASP A 107 -3.61 5.50 20.86
N ASN A 108 -3.47 4.89 19.68
CA ASN A 108 -3.14 5.61 18.47
C ASN A 108 -4.27 6.53 17.99
N ILE A 109 -5.52 6.33 18.42
CA ILE A 109 -6.64 7.20 18.06
C ILE A 109 -6.32 8.64 18.43
N TYR A 110 -6.04 8.90 19.69
CA TYR A 110 -5.77 10.26 20.14
C TYR A 110 -4.37 10.76 19.81
N LYS A 111 -3.39 9.87 19.66
CA LYS A 111 -2.07 10.26 19.14
C LYS A 111 -2.16 10.79 17.71
N LEU A 112 -2.95 10.15 16.85
CA LEU A 112 -3.20 10.59 15.49
C LEU A 112 -3.98 11.91 15.48
N TYR A 113 -5.06 11.98 16.28
CA TYR A 113 -5.89 13.19 16.43
C TYR A 113 -5.06 14.40 16.85
N ASP A 114 -4.31 14.29 17.95
CA ASP A 114 -3.49 15.40 18.47
C ASP A 114 -2.40 15.81 17.48
N THR A 115 -1.79 14.85 16.79
CA THR A 115 -0.74 15.11 15.80
C THR A 115 -1.26 15.89 14.61
N LEU A 116 -2.50 15.65 14.13
CA LEU A 116 -3.11 16.44 13.07
C LEU A 116 -3.06 17.93 13.38
N PHE A 117 -3.46 18.32 14.60
CA PHE A 117 -3.50 19.71 15.01
C PHE A 117 -2.11 20.26 15.34
N ALA A 118 -1.27 19.50 16.06
CA ALA A 118 0.05 19.93 16.47
C ALA A 118 0.98 20.20 15.27
N THR A 119 0.89 19.38 14.21
CA THR A 119 1.72 19.51 13.01
C THR A 119 1.04 20.28 11.88
N LYS A 120 -0.24 20.62 12.05
CA LYS A 120 -1.09 21.15 10.98
C LYS A 120 -1.08 20.23 9.74
N ALA A 121 -0.97 18.92 9.94
CA ALA A 121 -1.05 17.95 8.87
C ALA A 121 -2.50 17.73 8.44
N ASP A 122 -2.69 17.33 7.20
CA ASP A 122 -4.00 17.03 6.64
C ASP A 122 -4.30 15.53 6.73
N ILE A 123 -3.23 14.70 6.74
CA ILE A 123 -3.27 13.25 6.98
C ILE A 123 -2.17 12.88 7.96
N VAL A 124 -2.47 12.02 8.94
CA VAL A 124 -1.47 11.41 9.83
C VAL A 124 -1.60 9.90 9.80
N LEU A 125 -0.47 9.19 9.64
CA LEU A 125 -0.42 7.73 9.58
C LEU A 125 0.29 7.14 10.78
N ALA A 126 -0.22 6.01 11.29
CA ALA A 126 0.52 5.17 12.22
C ALA A 126 1.56 4.33 11.45
N SER A 127 2.83 4.49 11.78
CA SER A 127 3.93 3.85 11.03
C SER A 127 4.76 2.94 11.93
N ALA A 128 4.76 1.64 11.60
CA ALA A 128 5.61 0.65 12.27
C ALA A 128 7.05 0.65 11.73
N TYR A 129 7.27 1.23 10.56
CA TYR A 129 8.57 1.18 9.86
C TYR A 129 9.38 2.48 9.96
N MET A 130 8.81 3.56 10.48
CA MET A 130 9.56 4.78 10.74
C MET A 130 10.44 4.64 11.99
N LYS A 131 11.36 5.58 12.20
CA LYS A 131 12.19 5.64 13.42
C LYS A 131 11.30 5.77 14.66
N GLY A 132 11.47 4.86 15.62
CA GLY A 132 10.62 4.77 16.83
C GLY A 132 9.40 3.86 16.69
N GLY A 133 9.03 3.43 15.49
CA GLY A 133 8.02 2.40 15.27
C GLY A 133 8.55 0.99 15.54
N SER A 134 7.67 0.03 15.75
CA SER A 134 8.05 -1.36 16.02
C SER A 134 7.05 -2.37 15.45
N VAL A 135 7.54 -3.59 15.22
CA VAL A 135 6.74 -4.71 14.73
C VAL A 135 6.92 -5.88 15.68
N LYS A 136 5.81 -6.42 16.21
CA LYS A 136 5.81 -7.53 17.16
C LYS A 136 5.01 -8.72 16.62
N ASN A 137 5.53 -9.94 16.85
CA ASN A 137 4.88 -11.21 16.51
C ASN A 137 4.55 -11.39 15.01
N VAL A 138 5.26 -10.69 14.12
CA VAL A 138 5.09 -10.86 12.66
C VAL A 138 6.17 -11.80 12.14
N PRO A 139 5.84 -12.85 11.37
CA PRO A 139 6.82 -13.73 10.75
C PRO A 139 7.81 -12.96 9.86
N LEU A 140 9.11 -13.32 9.95
CA LEU A 140 10.19 -12.58 9.29
C LEU A 140 9.96 -12.39 7.78
N HIS A 141 9.51 -13.44 7.08
CA HIS A 141 9.23 -13.36 5.65
C HIS A 141 8.15 -12.33 5.30
N ARG A 142 7.12 -12.19 6.15
CA ARG A 142 6.08 -11.16 5.96
C ARG A 142 6.56 -9.77 6.31
N PHE A 143 7.38 -9.65 7.34
CA PHE A 143 8.04 -8.39 7.70
C PHE A 143 8.90 -7.87 6.54
N VAL A 144 9.78 -8.73 5.99
CA VAL A 144 10.65 -8.38 4.85
C VAL A 144 9.82 -7.99 3.63
N LEU A 145 8.80 -8.79 3.29
CA LEU A 145 7.92 -8.51 2.15
C LEU A 145 7.18 -7.19 2.31
N SER A 146 6.59 -6.95 3.49
CA SER A 146 5.86 -5.71 3.77
C SER A 146 6.79 -4.49 3.74
N ARG A 147 7.96 -4.57 4.37
CA ARG A 147 8.93 -3.48 4.37
C ARG A 147 9.45 -3.16 2.97
N SER A 148 9.81 -4.19 2.20
CA SER A 148 10.26 -4.01 0.80
C SER A 148 9.18 -3.40 -0.06
N SER A 149 7.92 -3.85 0.07
CA SER A 149 6.79 -3.30 -0.64
C SER A 149 6.56 -1.81 -0.30
N ASN A 150 6.64 -1.43 0.98
CA ASN A 150 6.48 -0.03 1.38
C ASN A 150 7.61 0.86 0.84
N ILE A 151 8.87 0.39 0.85
CA ILE A 151 10.01 1.12 0.26
C ILE A 151 9.80 1.28 -1.25
N TYR A 152 9.40 0.22 -1.94
CA TYR A 152 9.12 0.25 -3.37
C TYR A 152 8.00 1.23 -3.71
N LEU A 153 6.88 1.14 -2.99
CA LEU A 153 5.72 2.02 -3.18
C LEU A 153 6.07 3.49 -2.89
N GLY A 154 6.78 3.77 -1.80
CA GLY A 154 7.24 5.11 -1.47
C GLY A 154 8.10 5.72 -2.58
N ARG A 155 9.00 4.94 -3.20
CA ARG A 155 9.81 5.40 -4.33
C ARG A 155 9.00 5.68 -5.59
N ILE A 156 8.10 4.77 -5.95
CA ILE A 156 7.28 4.93 -7.17
C ILE A 156 6.30 6.09 -7.04
N THR A 157 5.63 6.20 -5.90
CA THR A 157 4.67 7.27 -5.64
C THR A 157 5.33 8.61 -5.30
N GLY A 158 6.65 8.60 -5.05
CA GLY A 158 7.41 9.79 -4.64
C GLY A 158 7.10 10.27 -3.24
N GLN A 159 6.46 9.43 -2.44
CA GLN A 159 6.10 9.73 -1.07
C GLN A 159 7.29 9.46 -0.14
N LYS A 160 7.61 10.43 0.72
CA LYS A 160 8.63 10.27 1.79
C LYS A 160 8.01 9.67 3.06
N ILE A 161 7.21 8.61 2.89
CA ILE A 161 6.53 7.89 3.98
C ILE A 161 7.04 6.46 4.08
N SER A 162 7.15 5.97 5.32
CA SER A 162 7.71 4.66 5.64
C SER A 162 6.67 3.55 5.55
N THR A 163 5.37 3.88 5.73
CA THR A 163 4.27 2.88 5.75
C THR A 163 3.07 3.34 4.91
N SER A 164 3.11 3.05 3.61
CA SER A 164 2.05 3.44 2.67
C SER A 164 0.79 2.57 2.73
N THR A 165 0.88 1.36 3.28
CA THR A 165 -0.22 0.38 3.29
C THR A 165 -0.99 0.29 4.61
N CYS A 166 -0.62 1.09 5.61
CA CYS A 166 -1.30 1.11 6.90
C CYS A 166 -2.74 1.63 6.73
N VAL A 167 -3.69 0.99 7.41
CA VAL A 167 -5.08 1.44 7.48
C VAL A 167 -5.28 2.46 8.60
N VAL A 168 -4.49 2.37 9.69
CA VAL A 168 -4.64 3.22 10.87
C VAL A 168 -4.13 4.61 10.59
N ARG A 169 -5.06 5.54 10.33
CA ARG A 169 -4.82 6.91 9.88
C ARG A 169 -5.85 7.88 10.41
N ALA A 170 -5.44 9.12 10.55
CA ALA A 170 -6.35 10.26 10.73
C ALA A 170 -6.34 11.15 9.49
N TYR A 171 -7.50 11.67 9.14
CA TYR A 171 -7.72 12.58 8.03
C TYR A 171 -8.50 13.81 8.52
N GLN A 172 -8.16 14.98 8.03
CA GLN A 172 -9.11 16.07 8.04
C GLN A 172 -10.21 15.80 7.02
N ARG A 173 -11.45 16.16 7.33
CA ARG A 173 -12.61 15.94 6.46
C ARG A 173 -12.39 16.47 5.05
N GLU A 174 -11.85 17.68 4.95
CA GLU A 174 -11.56 18.36 3.70
C GLU A 174 -10.76 17.48 2.72
N VAL A 175 -9.84 16.65 3.22
CA VAL A 175 -9.07 15.74 2.38
C VAL A 175 -9.98 14.73 1.69
N LEU A 176 -10.84 14.05 2.47
CA LEU A 176 -11.71 13.00 1.93
C LEU A 176 -12.79 13.57 1.00
N ASP A 177 -13.32 14.75 1.35
CA ASP A 177 -14.32 15.45 0.53
C ASP A 177 -13.74 15.93 -0.81
N SER A 178 -12.43 16.21 -0.86
CA SER A 178 -11.72 16.64 -2.07
C SER A 178 -11.32 15.47 -2.99
N LEU A 179 -11.39 14.23 -2.51
CA LEU A 179 -10.89 13.07 -3.26
C LEU A 179 -12.03 12.25 -3.87
N ILE A 180 -11.96 12.00 -5.17
CA ILE A 180 -12.79 10.98 -5.83
C ILE A 180 -12.09 9.63 -5.65
N LEU A 181 -12.59 8.78 -4.74
CA LEU A 181 -12.02 7.47 -4.43
C LEU A 181 -12.75 6.37 -5.20
N THR A 182 -11.99 5.46 -5.82
CA THR A 182 -12.52 4.41 -6.70
C THR A 182 -12.13 3.00 -6.28
N SER A 183 -11.01 2.84 -5.58
CA SER A 183 -10.49 1.53 -5.18
C SER A 183 -11.39 0.83 -4.15
N ASP A 184 -11.66 -0.45 -4.37
CA ASP A 184 -12.47 -1.29 -3.48
C ASP A 184 -11.60 -2.17 -2.55
N GLY A 185 -10.34 -2.36 -2.87
CA GLY A 185 -9.39 -3.20 -2.12
C GLY A 185 -8.47 -2.42 -1.18
N MET A 186 -7.38 -3.07 -0.78
CA MET A 186 -6.32 -2.44 0.05
C MET A 186 -5.57 -1.32 -0.68
N ASP A 187 -5.69 -1.24 -1.99
CA ASP A 187 -5.16 -0.21 -2.87
C ASP A 187 -5.75 1.19 -2.57
N LEU A 188 -6.92 1.26 -1.93
CA LEU A 188 -7.49 2.53 -1.45
C LEU A 188 -6.48 3.33 -0.62
N GLN A 189 -5.69 2.66 0.22
CA GLN A 189 -4.73 3.33 1.10
C GLN A 189 -3.67 4.12 0.33
N ILE A 190 -3.25 3.59 -0.82
CA ILE A 190 -2.27 4.24 -1.69
C ILE A 190 -2.95 5.26 -2.58
N GLU A 191 -4.15 4.96 -3.09
CA GLU A 191 -4.95 5.90 -3.85
C GLU A 191 -5.12 7.23 -3.10
N ILE A 192 -5.52 7.16 -1.81
CA ILE A 192 -5.67 8.35 -0.96
C ILE A 192 -4.35 9.12 -0.87
N LEU A 193 -3.25 8.44 -0.53
CA LEU A 193 -1.95 9.10 -0.34
C LEU A 193 -1.44 9.78 -1.61
N VAL A 194 -1.57 9.11 -2.75
CA VAL A 194 -1.11 9.63 -4.03
C VAL A 194 -1.94 10.83 -4.44
N LYS A 195 -3.28 10.72 -4.38
CA LYS A 195 -4.18 11.82 -4.75
C LYS A 195 -4.03 13.02 -3.83
N ALA A 196 -4.01 12.79 -2.51
CA ALA A 196 -3.82 13.84 -1.53
C ALA A 196 -2.48 14.58 -1.71
N SER A 197 -1.38 13.83 -1.91
CA SER A 197 -0.08 14.44 -2.16
C SER A 197 -0.05 15.27 -3.44
N ASN A 198 -0.67 14.79 -4.52
CA ASN A 198 -0.75 15.53 -5.78
C ASN A 198 -1.58 16.82 -5.67
N MET A 199 -2.52 16.86 -4.74
CA MET A 199 -3.30 18.05 -4.41
C MET A 199 -2.60 18.98 -3.40
N GLY A 200 -1.39 18.59 -2.92
CA GLY A 200 -0.59 19.41 -2.02
C GLY A 200 -0.93 19.24 -0.52
N PHE A 201 -1.77 18.26 -0.15
CA PHE A 201 -2.05 17.96 1.25
C PHE A 201 -0.80 17.45 1.99
N ARG A 202 -0.66 17.88 3.25
CA ARG A 202 0.47 17.56 4.10
C ARG A 202 0.25 16.24 4.81
N ILE A 203 1.15 15.29 4.58
CA ILE A 203 1.11 13.95 5.15
C ILE A 203 2.20 13.82 6.20
N HIS A 204 1.84 13.35 7.40
CA HIS A 204 2.76 13.11 8.51
C HIS A 204 2.68 11.67 8.99
N GLU A 205 3.74 11.15 9.60
CA GLU A 205 3.76 9.82 10.23
C GLU A 205 4.05 9.94 11.72
N ILE A 206 3.41 9.09 12.52
CA ILE A 206 3.78 8.88 13.92
C ILE A 206 4.30 7.47 14.15
N PRO A 207 5.28 7.27 15.06
CA PRO A 207 5.74 5.94 15.39
C PRO A 207 4.65 5.16 16.11
N ALA A 208 4.42 3.93 15.65
CA ALA A 208 3.41 3.05 16.24
C ALA A 208 3.91 1.60 16.27
N THR A 209 3.31 0.78 17.12
CA THR A 209 3.61 -0.64 17.22
C THR A 209 2.56 -1.45 16.47
N LEU A 210 2.98 -2.15 15.42
CA LEU A 210 2.18 -3.18 14.77
C LEU A 210 2.37 -4.49 15.53
N GLN A 211 1.32 -5.01 16.11
CA GLN A 211 1.36 -6.27 16.86
C GLN A 211 0.35 -7.26 16.30
N TRP A 212 0.83 -8.42 15.86
CA TRP A 212 -0.05 -9.51 15.51
C TRP A 212 -0.50 -10.28 16.75
N GLU A 213 -1.76 -10.70 16.73
CA GLU A 213 -2.31 -11.56 17.78
C GLU A 213 -1.54 -12.90 17.88
N ASN A 214 -1.59 -13.50 19.08
CA ASN A 214 -0.93 -14.78 19.34
C ASN A 214 -1.37 -15.86 18.35
N GLU A 215 -0.44 -16.75 17.96
CA GLU A 215 -0.64 -17.83 16.96
C GLU A 215 -1.91 -18.67 17.16
N LYS A 216 -2.41 -18.82 18.39
CA LYS A 216 -3.64 -19.60 18.68
C LYS A 216 -4.88 -18.95 18.09
N VAL A 217 -5.01 -17.62 18.22
CA VAL A 217 -6.12 -16.85 17.65
C VAL A 217 -5.99 -16.77 16.14
N ALA A 218 -4.75 -16.59 15.65
CA ALA A 218 -4.45 -16.60 14.21
C ALA A 218 -4.76 -17.96 13.55
N LYS A 219 -4.54 -19.09 14.26
CA LYS A 219 -4.87 -20.45 13.77
C LYS A 219 -6.38 -20.69 13.75
N ALA A 220 -7.11 -20.18 14.76
CA ALA A 220 -8.57 -20.26 14.80
C ALA A 220 -9.22 -19.43 13.68
N LYS A 221 -8.71 -18.21 13.44
CA LYS A 221 -9.10 -17.34 12.31
C LYS A 221 -8.81 -18.00 10.94
N LYS A 222 -7.69 -18.74 10.78
CA LYS A 222 -7.36 -19.42 9.53
C LYS A 222 -8.36 -20.50 9.11
N LYS A 223 -9.04 -21.15 10.04
CA LYS A 223 -10.02 -22.23 9.75
C LYS A 223 -11.28 -21.70 9.05
N GLY A 224 -11.60 -20.38 9.19
CA GLY A 224 -12.74 -19.72 8.53
C GLY A 224 -12.35 -18.71 7.45
N ARG A 225 -11.08 -18.35 7.33
CA ARG A 225 -10.60 -17.24 6.49
C ARG A 225 -9.77 -17.78 5.33
N SER A 226 -10.39 -17.99 4.19
CA SER A 226 -9.67 -18.08 2.90
C SER A 226 -9.27 -16.65 2.47
N SER A 227 -8.32 -16.04 3.15
CA SER A 227 -7.68 -14.82 2.67
C SER A 227 -6.78 -15.20 1.49
N LYS A 228 -7.36 -15.27 0.31
CA LYS A 228 -6.63 -15.19 -0.96
C LYS A 228 -6.19 -13.74 -1.15
N MET A 229 -5.33 -13.24 -0.26
CA MET A 229 -4.59 -12.02 -0.55
C MET A 229 -3.65 -12.37 -1.70
N ASN A 230 -4.07 -12.03 -2.90
CA ASN A 230 -3.30 -12.25 -4.10
C ASN A 230 -2.22 -11.16 -4.14
N ILE A 231 -1.10 -11.41 -3.39
CA ILE A 231 0.03 -10.49 -3.22
C ILE A 231 0.49 -9.97 -4.58
N LEU A 232 0.53 -10.85 -5.60
CA LEU A 232 0.89 -10.49 -6.96
C LEU A 232 -0.10 -9.49 -7.57
N ARG A 233 -1.40 -9.70 -7.36
CA ARG A 233 -2.43 -8.76 -7.84
C ARG A 233 -2.30 -7.40 -7.15
N THR A 234 -2.03 -7.39 -5.85
CA THR A 234 -1.83 -6.18 -5.08
C THR A 234 -0.58 -5.42 -5.56
N ILE A 235 0.56 -6.10 -5.72
CA ILE A 235 1.79 -5.49 -6.25
C ILE A 235 1.55 -4.97 -7.67
N TYR A 236 0.87 -5.73 -8.53
CA TYR A 236 0.55 -5.31 -9.90
C TYR A 236 -0.32 -4.05 -9.92
N SER A 237 -1.43 -4.02 -9.16
CA SER A 237 -2.30 -2.85 -9.09
C SER A 237 -1.58 -1.62 -8.57
N TYR A 238 -0.72 -1.78 -7.55
CA TYR A 238 0.07 -0.70 -7.00
C TYR A 238 1.16 -0.20 -7.96
N SER A 239 1.83 -1.12 -8.66
CA SER A 239 2.82 -0.76 -9.68
C SER A 239 2.16 0.00 -10.82
N LEU A 240 0.99 -0.46 -11.28
CA LEU A 240 0.24 0.21 -12.35
C LEU A 240 -0.17 1.63 -11.92
N LEU A 241 -0.70 1.79 -10.71
CA LEU A 241 -1.06 3.11 -10.17
C LEU A 241 0.16 4.03 -10.07
N GLY A 242 1.29 3.53 -9.54
CA GLY A 242 2.54 4.27 -9.44
C GLY A 242 3.11 4.67 -10.80
N TRP A 243 3.00 3.79 -11.80
CA TRP A 243 3.46 4.04 -13.17
C TRP A 243 2.62 5.10 -13.88
N LEU A 244 1.30 5.08 -13.66
CA LEU A 244 0.42 6.12 -14.20
C LEU A 244 0.75 7.51 -13.64
N HIS A 245 1.21 7.60 -12.40
CA HIS A 245 1.60 8.87 -11.79
C HIS A 245 3.02 9.34 -12.12
N ARG A 246 3.92 8.41 -12.51
CA ARG A 246 5.31 8.72 -12.91
C ARG A 246 5.71 7.90 -14.12
N PRO A 247 5.13 8.15 -15.29
CA PRO A 247 5.40 7.37 -16.49
C PRO A 247 6.88 7.40 -16.88
N ALA A 248 7.56 8.53 -16.69
CA ALA A 248 8.98 8.65 -16.99
C ALA A 248 9.85 7.64 -16.22
N THR A 249 9.57 7.36 -14.94
CA THR A 249 10.33 6.36 -14.17
C THR A 249 10.04 4.94 -14.62
N ALA A 250 8.80 4.66 -15.03
CA ALA A 250 8.42 3.36 -15.58
C ALA A 250 9.14 3.07 -16.89
N PHE A 251 9.13 4.05 -17.81
CA PHE A 251 9.85 3.94 -19.08
C PHE A 251 11.37 3.81 -18.88
N LEU A 252 11.95 4.55 -17.93
CA LEU A 252 13.37 4.46 -17.61
C LEU A 252 13.74 3.06 -17.08
N LEU A 253 12.95 2.46 -16.22
CA LEU A 253 13.20 1.10 -15.73
C LEU A 253 13.04 0.06 -16.84
N LEU A 254 12.05 0.22 -17.71
CA LEU A 254 11.85 -0.65 -18.87
C LEU A 254 13.00 -0.54 -19.85
N SER A 255 13.47 0.68 -20.14
CA SER A 255 14.61 0.91 -21.03
C SER A 255 15.89 0.31 -20.47
N LEU A 256 16.16 0.44 -19.16
CA LEU A 256 17.32 -0.22 -18.53
C LEU A 256 17.25 -1.74 -18.63
N LEU A 257 16.06 -2.35 -18.48
CA LEU A 257 15.86 -3.78 -18.65
C LEU A 257 16.22 -4.27 -20.05
N LEU A 258 16.04 -3.44 -21.08
CA LEU A 258 16.37 -3.73 -22.46
C LEU A 258 17.82 -3.38 -22.79
N ILE A 259 18.32 -2.24 -22.33
CA ILE A 259 19.68 -1.75 -22.62
C ILE A 259 20.75 -2.68 -22.03
N ILE A 260 20.58 -3.20 -20.79
CA ILE A 260 21.59 -4.04 -20.13
C ILE A 260 21.91 -5.32 -20.94
N PRO A 261 20.92 -6.14 -21.37
CA PRO A 261 21.18 -7.28 -22.25
C PRO A 261 21.78 -6.87 -23.60
N GLY A 262 21.33 -5.74 -24.17
CA GLY A 262 21.87 -5.22 -25.42
C GLY A 262 23.34 -4.87 -25.32
N ILE A 263 23.75 -4.16 -24.27
CA ILE A 263 25.16 -3.83 -23.99
C ILE A 263 25.97 -5.10 -23.77
N TYR A 264 25.47 -6.05 -23.00
CA TYR A 264 26.16 -7.34 -22.78
C TYR A 264 26.43 -8.07 -24.10
N MET A 265 25.42 -8.15 -24.99
CA MET A 265 25.57 -8.76 -26.31
C MET A 265 26.59 -8.00 -27.19
N ALA A 266 26.52 -6.65 -27.20
CA ALA A 266 27.45 -5.82 -27.96
C ALA A 266 28.92 -6.03 -27.48
N ILE A 267 29.16 -6.06 -26.18
CA ILE A 267 30.50 -6.32 -25.62
C ILE A 267 31.00 -7.71 -26.03
N THR A 268 30.15 -8.73 -25.96
CA THR A 268 30.51 -10.10 -26.35
C THR A 268 30.93 -10.14 -27.85
N ILE A 269 30.17 -9.48 -28.73
CA ILE A 269 30.48 -9.40 -30.15
C ILE A 269 31.83 -8.71 -30.36
N ILE A 270 32.09 -7.59 -29.70
CA ILE A 270 33.35 -6.85 -29.78
C ILE A 270 34.52 -7.74 -29.35
N ILE A 271 34.41 -8.44 -28.24
CA ILE A 271 35.48 -9.34 -27.72
C ILE A 271 35.80 -10.42 -28.75
N VAL A 272 34.76 -11.09 -29.26
CA VAL A 272 34.93 -12.16 -30.27
C VAL A 272 35.54 -11.58 -31.56
N THR A 273 35.10 -10.43 -32.01
CA THR A 273 35.67 -9.75 -33.20
C THR A 273 37.15 -9.48 -33.01
N ILE A 274 37.56 -8.99 -31.83
CA ILE A 274 38.98 -8.73 -31.52
C ILE A 274 39.78 -10.04 -31.52
N GLN A 275 39.23 -11.12 -30.97
CA GLN A 275 39.88 -12.44 -30.92
C GLN A 275 40.08 -13.00 -32.34
N LEU A 276 39.05 -12.98 -33.18
CA LEU A 276 39.11 -13.43 -34.57
C LEU A 276 40.11 -12.57 -35.42
N PHE A 277 40.12 -11.25 -35.18
CA PHE A 277 41.08 -10.37 -35.86
C PHE A 277 42.52 -10.74 -35.51
N LYS A 278 42.82 -11.03 -34.23
CA LYS A 278 44.16 -11.47 -33.80
C LYS A 278 44.55 -12.81 -34.46
N GLN A 279 43.63 -13.72 -34.69
CA GLN A 279 43.91 -14.99 -35.35
C GLN A 279 44.19 -14.82 -36.83
N ASN A 280 43.57 -13.83 -37.48
CA ASN A 280 43.66 -13.59 -38.94
C ASN A 280 44.76 -12.61 -39.34
N THR A 281 45.57 -12.09 -38.40
CA THR A 281 46.63 -11.06 -38.68
C THR A 281 47.70 -11.54 -39.67
N GLY A 282 47.89 -12.84 -39.87
CA GLY A 282 48.82 -13.39 -40.84
C GLY A 282 48.43 -13.18 -42.31
N LEU A 283 47.18 -12.73 -42.60
CA LEU A 283 46.64 -12.57 -43.94
C LEU A 283 46.86 -11.19 -44.57
N GLY A 284 47.51 -10.28 -43.86
CA GLY A 284 47.59 -8.85 -44.23
C GLY A 284 46.33 -8.08 -43.78
N LEU A 285 46.48 -6.78 -43.51
CA LEU A 285 45.49 -5.97 -42.79
C LEU A 285 44.10 -5.96 -43.43
N GLY A 286 44.01 -5.78 -44.71
CA GLY A 286 42.72 -5.69 -45.46
C GLY A 286 41.99 -7.04 -45.53
N SER A 287 42.72 -8.12 -45.80
CA SER A 287 42.18 -9.48 -45.87
C SER A 287 41.75 -9.98 -44.49
N ALA A 288 42.56 -9.69 -43.47
CA ALA A 288 42.25 -10.01 -42.09
C ALA A 288 40.95 -9.33 -41.63
N LEU A 289 40.74 -8.09 -41.96
CA LEU A 289 39.50 -7.35 -41.60
C LEU A 289 38.27 -7.93 -42.28
N GLN A 290 38.36 -8.23 -43.60
CA GLN A 290 37.23 -8.80 -44.36
C GLN A 290 36.82 -10.19 -43.83
N VAL A 291 37.81 -11.08 -43.58
CA VAL A 291 37.56 -12.42 -43.04
C VAL A 291 36.95 -12.33 -41.65
N THR A 292 37.51 -11.53 -40.77
CA THR A 292 37.03 -11.33 -39.41
C THR A 292 35.57 -10.83 -39.35
N LEU A 293 35.25 -9.80 -40.15
CA LEU A 293 33.87 -9.29 -40.21
C LEU A 293 32.89 -10.34 -40.72
N LYS A 294 33.28 -11.08 -41.78
CA LYS A 294 32.43 -12.16 -42.33
C LYS A 294 32.17 -13.29 -41.27
N GLU A 295 33.21 -13.71 -40.58
CA GLU A 295 33.11 -14.73 -39.53
C GLU A 295 32.29 -14.22 -38.35
N THR A 296 32.51 -13.00 -37.86
CA THR A 296 31.74 -12.40 -36.77
C THR A 296 30.24 -12.33 -37.13
N VAL A 297 29.90 -11.85 -38.31
CA VAL A 297 28.50 -11.78 -38.76
C VAL A 297 27.88 -13.16 -38.90
N SER A 298 28.63 -14.13 -39.46
CA SER A 298 28.14 -15.52 -39.60
C SER A 298 27.91 -16.20 -38.27
N MET A 299 28.83 -16.06 -37.29
CA MET A 299 28.75 -16.70 -35.99
C MET A 299 27.73 -16.05 -35.04
N HIS A 300 27.52 -14.75 -35.17
CA HIS A 300 26.72 -13.97 -34.24
C HIS A 300 25.58 -13.17 -34.89
N SER A 301 25.11 -13.56 -36.06
CA SER A 301 24.01 -12.86 -36.77
C SER A 301 22.76 -12.66 -35.93
N GLN A 302 22.34 -13.67 -35.17
CA GLN A 302 21.19 -13.56 -34.25
C GLN A 302 21.50 -12.60 -33.09
N ASN A 303 22.68 -12.69 -32.48
CA ASN A 303 23.08 -11.82 -31.36
C ASN A 303 23.21 -10.36 -31.78
N ILE A 304 23.70 -10.10 -32.99
CA ILE A 304 23.77 -8.76 -33.57
C ILE A 304 22.36 -8.20 -33.75
N THR A 305 21.45 -8.98 -34.28
CA THR A 305 20.05 -8.59 -34.46
C THR A 305 19.40 -8.30 -33.11
N PHE A 306 19.55 -9.21 -32.12
CA PHE A 306 18.99 -9.02 -30.78
C PHE A 306 19.62 -7.82 -30.05
N ALA A 307 20.95 -7.61 -30.15
CA ALA A 307 21.59 -6.44 -29.57
C ALA A 307 21.03 -5.15 -30.16
N GLY A 308 20.84 -5.11 -31.49
CA GLY A 308 20.23 -3.96 -32.17
C GLY A 308 18.79 -3.69 -31.73
N ILE A 309 17.97 -4.76 -31.61
CA ILE A 309 16.61 -4.65 -31.13
C ILE A 309 16.57 -4.14 -29.67
N PHE A 310 17.33 -4.77 -28.77
CA PHE A 310 17.35 -4.38 -27.37
C PHE A 310 17.87 -2.96 -27.13
N LEU A 311 18.89 -2.53 -27.86
CA LEU A 311 19.39 -1.16 -27.77
C LEU A 311 18.43 -0.17 -28.42
N GLY A 312 17.81 -0.52 -29.55
CA GLY A 312 16.87 0.35 -30.27
C GLY A 312 15.56 0.59 -29.53
N PHE A 313 15.03 -0.44 -28.83
CA PHE A 313 13.83 -0.27 -28.00
C PHE A 313 14.12 0.27 -26.59
N GLY A 314 15.38 0.26 -26.15
CA GLY A 314 15.78 0.78 -24.84
C GLY A 314 16.08 2.28 -24.83
N ILE A 315 16.27 2.89 -25.99
CA ILE A 315 16.48 4.34 -26.15
C ILE A 315 15.14 5.03 -26.39
#